data_5d9201760854316918606c5482956a72
#
_entry.id   5d9201760854316918606c5482956a72
#
_cell.length_a   1.000
_cell.length_b   1.000
_cell.length_c   1.000
_cell.angle_alpha   90.00
_cell.angle_beta   90.00
_cell.angle_gamma   90.00
#
_symmetry.space_group_name_H-M   'P 1'
#
loop_
_entity.id
_entity.type
_entity.pdbx_description
1 polymer ?
#
loop_
_entity_poly.entity_id
_entity_poly.type
_entity_poly.pdbx_seq_one_letter_code
_entity_poly.pdbx_strand_id
1 'polypeptide(L)'
;MIHLHDIRYIRLGTRDIEGATRYATTILGLQVGATTGNPKNGQAVYFRSDSRDHTLVYFDGDPADHTAGFSVASVAELEAACANLEAESIPYTRGSAEQAAARRVEAYINFRDPTGNAIDLCVWPYHAGPRYFPTRDAGITGFSHIGLRTTDAKRDERFWTTILSAKVSDRIGPAPLLRIDEVHHKIALFPSTYAGVQHINHQVAEVDDIMRSWYFLKEKGVRIVFGPGRHPTSGARFLYFEGPEGMVYEYSCGVRNVTDPDELPRQFPFTPESFCMWGAKPDIPEFKT
;
A
#
# COMPACT_ATOMS: atom_id res chain seq x y z
N MET A 1 -19.46 -11.19 4.73
CA MET A 1 -18.20 -10.42 4.91
C MET A 1 -17.08 -11.10 4.15
N ILE A 2 -16.17 -10.32 3.58
CA ILE A 2 -15.03 -10.78 2.79
C ILE A 2 -13.78 -10.74 3.67
N HIS A 3 -13.11 -11.87 3.87
CA HIS A 3 -11.90 -11.96 4.67
C HIS A 3 -10.67 -11.75 3.79
N LEU A 4 -10.00 -10.60 3.96
CA LEU A 4 -8.74 -10.32 3.29
C LEU A 4 -7.62 -11.16 3.92
N HIS A 5 -6.84 -11.85 3.08
CA HIS A 5 -5.75 -12.71 3.55
C HIS A 5 -4.41 -11.97 3.58
N ASP A 6 -4.09 -11.17 2.55
CA ASP A 6 -2.84 -10.40 2.47
C ASP A 6 -2.99 -9.23 1.50
N ILE A 7 -2.21 -8.17 1.72
CA ILE A 7 -1.99 -7.12 0.72
C ILE A 7 -0.92 -7.60 -0.25
N ARG A 8 -1.20 -7.56 -1.56
CA ARG A 8 -0.35 -8.21 -2.56
C ARG A 8 0.45 -7.25 -3.39
N TYR A 9 -0.18 -6.22 -3.94
CA TYR A 9 0.45 -5.29 -4.86
C TYR A 9 -0.26 -3.94 -4.93
N ILE A 10 0.46 -2.96 -5.43
CA ILE A 10 -0.08 -1.68 -5.90
C ILE A 10 0.24 -1.53 -7.38
N ARG A 11 -0.74 -1.10 -8.16
CA ARG A 11 -0.60 -0.73 -9.57
C ARG A 11 -0.79 0.78 -9.69
N LEU A 12 0.14 1.45 -10.35
CA LEU A 12 0.16 2.91 -10.53
C LEU A 12 0.35 3.24 -12.01
N GLY A 13 -0.51 4.12 -12.52
CA GLY A 13 -0.29 4.75 -13.82
C GLY A 13 0.86 5.75 -13.72
N THR A 14 1.61 5.89 -14.80
CA THR A 14 2.67 6.90 -14.94
C THR A 14 2.78 7.36 -16.39
N ARG A 15 3.16 8.62 -16.58
CA ARG A 15 3.45 9.19 -17.91
C ARG A 15 4.93 9.05 -18.28
N ASP A 16 5.78 8.63 -17.33
CA ASP A 16 7.22 8.39 -17.51
C ASP A 16 7.61 7.02 -16.93
N ILE A 17 7.31 5.96 -17.68
CA ILE A 17 7.61 4.59 -17.26
C ILE A 17 9.11 4.34 -17.07
N GLU A 18 9.96 5.00 -17.87
CA GLU A 18 11.42 4.87 -17.74
C GLU A 18 11.92 5.57 -16.47
N GLY A 19 11.46 6.79 -16.21
CA GLY A 19 11.78 7.52 -14.97
C GLY A 19 11.29 6.81 -13.73
N ALA A 20 10.05 6.31 -13.75
CA ALA A 20 9.48 5.52 -12.67
C ALA A 20 10.27 4.21 -12.44
N THR A 21 10.71 3.53 -13.51
CA THR A 21 11.55 2.34 -13.42
C THR A 21 12.92 2.65 -12.81
N ARG A 22 13.59 3.72 -13.27
CA ARG A 22 14.87 4.15 -12.66
C ARG A 22 14.69 4.46 -11.19
N TYR A 23 13.63 5.20 -10.82
CA TYR A 23 13.35 5.53 -9.43
C TYR A 23 13.12 4.27 -8.57
N ALA A 24 12.25 3.37 -9.03
CA ALA A 24 11.95 2.14 -8.31
C ALA A 24 13.20 1.28 -8.06
N THR A 25 14.12 1.22 -9.01
CA THR A 25 15.34 0.41 -8.90
C THR A 25 16.45 1.12 -8.15
N THR A 26 16.76 2.37 -8.49
CA THR A 26 17.95 3.07 -7.96
C THR A 26 17.70 3.85 -6.67
N ILE A 27 16.48 4.27 -6.43
CA ILE A 27 16.09 5.03 -5.23
C ILE A 27 15.36 4.14 -4.23
N LEU A 28 14.26 3.48 -4.63
CA LEU A 28 13.52 2.58 -3.74
C LEU A 28 14.26 1.27 -3.45
N GLY A 29 15.18 0.82 -4.31
CA GLY A 29 15.86 -0.46 -4.13
C GLY A 29 14.97 -1.66 -4.43
N LEU A 30 14.01 -1.54 -5.34
CA LEU A 30 13.19 -2.65 -5.79
C LEU A 30 13.89 -3.41 -6.93
N GLN A 31 13.65 -4.71 -7.00
CA GLN A 31 14.11 -5.55 -8.10
C GLN A 31 13.09 -5.58 -9.23
N VAL A 32 13.52 -5.39 -10.46
CA VAL A 32 12.66 -5.65 -11.62
C VAL A 32 12.36 -7.15 -11.67
N GLY A 33 11.09 -7.52 -11.59
CA GLY A 33 10.62 -8.90 -11.72
C GLY A 33 10.32 -9.26 -13.17
N ALA A 34 9.57 -8.40 -13.86
CA ALA A 34 9.21 -8.58 -15.26
C ALA A 34 8.86 -7.26 -15.93
N THR A 35 8.81 -7.30 -17.25
CA THR A 35 8.29 -6.22 -18.11
C THR A 35 7.36 -6.83 -19.14
N THR A 36 6.20 -6.22 -19.35
CA THR A 36 5.23 -6.64 -20.38
C THR A 36 4.85 -5.45 -21.26
N GLY A 37 4.44 -5.75 -22.50
CA GLY A 37 4.14 -4.72 -23.50
C GLY A 37 5.41 -4.06 -24.06
N ASN A 38 5.23 -2.98 -24.76
CA ASN A 38 6.29 -2.14 -25.28
C ASN A 38 5.82 -0.67 -25.32
N PRO A 39 6.72 0.32 -25.54
CA PRO A 39 6.34 1.73 -25.54
C PRO A 39 5.22 2.14 -26.51
N LYS A 40 4.95 1.30 -27.54
CA LYS A 40 3.88 1.56 -28.52
C LYS A 40 2.51 1.00 -28.10
N ASN A 41 2.49 -0.05 -27.27
CA ASN A 41 1.27 -0.79 -26.92
C ASN A 41 0.91 -0.68 -25.45
N GLY A 42 1.48 0.30 -24.75
CA GLY A 42 1.44 0.40 -23.29
C GLY A 42 2.41 -0.60 -22.64
N GLN A 43 3.24 -0.14 -21.78
CA GLN A 43 4.22 -0.93 -21.04
C GLN A 43 3.79 -1.05 -19.59
N ALA A 44 4.06 -2.22 -18.98
CA ALA A 44 3.98 -2.38 -17.54
C ALA A 44 5.27 -3.02 -17.03
N VAL A 45 5.81 -2.48 -15.94
CA VAL A 45 7.01 -2.97 -15.27
C VAL A 45 6.64 -3.38 -13.84
N TYR A 46 7.00 -4.61 -13.48
CA TYR A 46 6.67 -5.25 -12.21
C TYR A 46 7.90 -5.26 -11.33
N PHE A 47 7.75 -4.83 -10.08
CA PHE A 47 8.86 -4.71 -9.13
C PHE A 47 8.59 -5.57 -7.90
N ARG A 48 9.65 -6.20 -7.43
CA ARG A 48 9.66 -7.03 -6.23
C ARG A 48 10.30 -6.28 -5.07
N SER A 49 9.76 -6.51 -3.88
CA SER A 49 10.35 -6.11 -2.60
C SER A 49 10.58 -7.30 -1.66
N ASP A 50 10.12 -8.50 -2.04
CA ASP A 50 10.19 -9.72 -1.24
C ASP A 50 10.02 -10.99 -2.10
N SER A 51 9.53 -12.09 -1.53
CA SER A 51 9.28 -13.37 -2.22
C SER A 51 8.07 -13.37 -3.15
N ARG A 52 7.22 -12.34 -3.12
CA ARG A 52 6.11 -12.19 -4.07
C ARG A 52 6.66 -12.00 -5.48
N ASP A 53 5.91 -12.39 -6.50
CA ASP A 53 6.29 -12.13 -7.91
C ASP A 53 6.45 -10.64 -8.16
N HIS A 54 5.56 -9.84 -7.60
CA HIS A 54 5.64 -8.38 -7.59
C HIS A 54 4.86 -7.78 -6.41
N THR A 55 5.19 -6.54 -6.06
CA THR A 55 4.52 -5.76 -5.02
C THR A 55 4.17 -4.35 -5.50
N LEU A 56 4.87 -3.86 -6.52
CA LEU A 56 4.60 -2.60 -7.21
C LEU A 56 4.58 -2.84 -8.72
N VAL A 57 3.64 -2.21 -9.41
CA VAL A 57 3.59 -2.18 -10.87
C VAL A 57 3.44 -0.73 -11.31
N TYR A 58 4.34 -0.26 -12.17
CA TYR A 58 4.09 0.93 -12.96
C TYR A 58 3.60 0.52 -14.35
N PHE A 59 2.61 1.22 -14.86
CA PHE A 59 2.12 1.03 -16.23
C PHE A 59 1.91 2.37 -16.93
N ASP A 60 2.09 2.40 -18.25
CA ASP A 60 1.79 3.59 -19.05
C ASP A 60 0.31 3.96 -18.89
N GLY A 61 0.02 5.10 -18.31
CA GLY A 61 -1.34 5.52 -18.01
C GLY A 61 -1.43 6.83 -17.23
N ASP A 62 -2.65 7.18 -16.87
CA ASP A 62 -2.87 8.37 -16.03
C ASP A 62 -2.35 8.10 -14.61
N PRO A 63 -1.53 9.00 -14.02
CA PRO A 63 -1.11 8.91 -12.62
C PRO A 63 -2.27 8.85 -11.60
N ALA A 64 -3.46 9.29 -11.97
CA ALA A 64 -4.66 9.14 -11.16
C ALA A 64 -5.17 7.68 -11.12
N ASP A 65 -4.78 6.84 -12.09
CA ASP A 65 -5.17 5.44 -12.13
C ASP A 65 -4.30 4.64 -11.16
N HIS A 66 -4.95 4.07 -10.17
CA HIS A 66 -4.30 3.23 -9.17
C HIS A 66 -5.20 2.05 -8.81
N THR A 67 -4.60 0.97 -8.35
CA THR A 67 -5.32 -0.19 -7.83
C THR A 67 -4.53 -0.81 -6.68
N ALA A 68 -5.20 -1.06 -5.56
CA ALA A 68 -4.66 -1.84 -4.45
C ALA A 68 -5.13 -3.29 -4.57
N GLY A 69 -4.22 -4.24 -4.61
CA GLY A 69 -4.51 -5.67 -4.72
C GLY A 69 -4.42 -6.38 -3.37
N PHE A 70 -5.49 -7.09 -3.03
CA PHE A 70 -5.56 -7.97 -1.86
C PHE A 70 -5.87 -9.39 -2.29
N SER A 71 -5.47 -10.38 -1.51
CA SER A 71 -5.80 -11.77 -1.78
C SER A 71 -6.87 -12.30 -0.84
N VAL A 72 -7.60 -13.30 -1.33
CA VAL A 72 -8.39 -14.24 -0.55
C VAL A 72 -7.74 -15.63 -0.61
N ALA A 73 -8.08 -16.53 0.30
CA ALA A 73 -7.37 -17.80 0.45
C ALA A 73 -7.70 -18.84 -0.64
N SER A 74 -8.88 -18.74 -1.27
CA SER A 74 -9.34 -19.75 -2.24
C SER A 74 -10.28 -19.17 -3.30
N VAL A 75 -10.47 -19.92 -4.40
CA VAL A 75 -11.48 -19.62 -5.42
C VAL A 75 -12.88 -19.58 -4.80
N ALA A 76 -13.19 -20.48 -3.88
CA ALA A 76 -14.47 -20.49 -3.20
C ALA A 76 -14.71 -19.20 -2.39
N GLU A 77 -13.67 -18.67 -1.76
CA GLU A 77 -13.77 -17.36 -1.08
C GLU A 77 -13.92 -16.19 -2.06
N LEU A 78 -13.30 -16.26 -3.24
CA LEU A 78 -13.50 -15.24 -4.27
C LEU A 78 -14.95 -15.26 -4.78
N GLU A 79 -15.55 -16.44 -4.98
CA GLU A 79 -16.96 -16.56 -5.34
C GLU A 79 -17.89 -16.09 -4.22
N ALA A 80 -17.59 -16.43 -2.97
CA ALA A 80 -18.31 -15.91 -1.82
C ALA A 80 -18.20 -14.38 -1.70
N ALA A 81 -17.06 -13.80 -2.05
CA ALA A 81 -16.86 -12.36 -2.11
C ALA A 81 -17.77 -11.71 -3.16
N CYS A 82 -17.90 -12.30 -4.35
CA CYS A 82 -18.83 -11.82 -5.37
C CYS A 82 -20.27 -11.80 -4.85
N ALA A 83 -20.73 -12.91 -4.24
CA ALA A 83 -22.06 -12.98 -3.66
C ALA A 83 -22.30 -11.94 -2.53
N ASN A 84 -21.28 -11.67 -1.71
CA ASN A 84 -21.35 -10.63 -0.69
C ASN A 84 -21.47 -9.22 -1.32
N LEU A 85 -20.68 -8.91 -2.35
CA LEU A 85 -20.77 -7.62 -3.05
C LEU A 85 -22.12 -7.43 -3.73
N GLU A 86 -22.68 -8.48 -4.34
CA GLU A 86 -24.03 -8.47 -4.93
C GLU A 86 -25.10 -8.21 -3.88
N ALA A 87 -25.05 -8.88 -2.73
CA ALA A 87 -25.99 -8.70 -1.63
C ALA A 87 -25.98 -7.26 -1.07
N GLU A 88 -24.83 -6.61 -1.09
CA GLU A 88 -24.65 -5.22 -0.65
C GLU A 88 -24.82 -4.19 -1.81
N SER A 89 -25.21 -4.67 -3.01
CA SER A 89 -25.36 -3.83 -4.21
C SER A 89 -24.11 -3.04 -4.57
N ILE A 90 -22.91 -3.61 -4.32
CA ILE A 90 -21.62 -3.05 -4.67
C ILE A 90 -21.22 -3.58 -6.06
N PRO A 91 -21.11 -2.71 -7.07
CA PRO A 91 -20.74 -3.16 -8.43
C PRO A 91 -19.29 -3.63 -8.46
N TYR A 92 -19.07 -4.73 -9.16
CA TYR A 92 -17.73 -5.28 -9.42
C TYR A 92 -17.61 -5.81 -10.85
N THR A 93 -16.38 -6.00 -11.30
CA THR A 93 -16.07 -6.65 -12.58
C THR A 93 -15.17 -7.85 -12.36
N ARG A 94 -15.42 -8.95 -13.08
CA ARG A 94 -14.53 -10.10 -13.11
C ARG A 94 -13.46 -9.87 -14.16
N GLY A 95 -12.21 -10.12 -13.82
CA GLY A 95 -11.11 -10.07 -14.78
C GLY A 95 -11.18 -11.22 -15.77
N SER A 96 -10.86 -10.95 -17.05
CA SER A 96 -10.62 -11.99 -18.03
C SER A 96 -9.33 -12.77 -17.70
N ALA A 97 -9.14 -13.94 -18.32
CA ALA A 97 -7.90 -14.71 -18.16
C ALA A 97 -6.65 -13.90 -18.54
N GLU A 98 -6.73 -13.07 -19.59
CA GLU A 98 -5.64 -12.17 -20.00
C GLU A 98 -5.37 -11.11 -18.94
N GLN A 99 -6.42 -10.52 -18.37
CA GLN A 99 -6.29 -9.52 -17.31
C GLN A 99 -5.77 -10.12 -16.00
N ALA A 100 -6.14 -11.37 -15.68
CA ALA A 100 -5.59 -12.10 -14.54
C ALA A 100 -4.10 -12.42 -14.74
N ALA A 101 -3.74 -12.86 -15.95
CA ALA A 101 -2.33 -13.07 -16.32
C ALA A 101 -1.51 -11.78 -16.24
N ALA A 102 -2.07 -10.63 -16.63
CA ALA A 102 -1.44 -9.31 -16.47
C ALA A 102 -1.33 -8.85 -15.00
N ARG A 103 -2.04 -9.48 -14.06
CA ARG A 103 -1.91 -9.27 -12.62
C ARG A 103 -1.10 -10.38 -11.94
N ARG A 104 -0.71 -11.40 -12.72
CA ARG A 104 0.03 -12.57 -12.24
C ARG A 104 -0.69 -13.25 -11.07
N VAL A 105 -1.97 -13.50 -11.28
CA VAL A 105 -2.89 -14.18 -10.38
C VAL A 105 -3.71 -15.20 -11.15
N GLU A 106 -4.31 -16.17 -10.49
CA GLU A 106 -5.21 -17.13 -11.14
C GLU A 106 -6.52 -16.48 -11.57
N ALA A 107 -7.14 -15.73 -10.69
CA ALA A 107 -8.36 -14.98 -10.95
C ALA A 107 -8.45 -13.75 -10.04
N TYR A 108 -9.26 -12.77 -10.43
CA TYR A 108 -9.55 -11.61 -9.62
C TYR A 108 -10.89 -10.97 -9.99
N ILE A 109 -11.38 -10.17 -9.04
CA ILE A 109 -12.44 -9.19 -9.27
C ILE A 109 -11.90 -7.79 -8.95
N ASN A 110 -12.47 -6.78 -9.60
CA ASN A 110 -12.19 -5.38 -9.30
C ASN A 110 -13.47 -4.67 -8.88
N PHE A 111 -13.41 -3.90 -7.82
CA PHE A 111 -14.48 -3.03 -7.35
C PHE A 111 -13.89 -1.74 -6.77
N ARG A 112 -14.74 -0.82 -6.33
CA ARG A 112 -14.29 0.42 -5.71
C ARG A 112 -14.81 0.52 -4.30
N ASP A 113 -13.97 1.09 -3.40
CA ASP A 113 -14.46 1.54 -2.10
C ASP A 113 -15.39 2.76 -2.27
N PRO A 114 -16.13 3.20 -1.24
CA PRO A 114 -17.09 4.27 -1.39
C PRO A 114 -16.48 5.64 -1.75
N THR A 115 -15.20 5.87 -1.51
CA THR A 115 -14.46 7.06 -2.00
C THR A 115 -14.10 6.93 -3.48
N GLY A 116 -14.03 5.71 -4.03
CA GLY A 116 -13.69 5.44 -5.43
C GLY A 116 -12.30 4.84 -5.63
N ASN A 117 -11.58 4.46 -4.57
CA ASN A 117 -10.32 3.74 -4.70
C ASN A 117 -10.56 2.37 -5.32
N ALA A 118 -9.82 2.04 -6.38
CA ALA A 118 -9.93 0.75 -7.05
C ALA A 118 -9.22 -0.34 -6.24
N ILE A 119 -9.93 -1.45 -6.04
CA ILE A 119 -9.49 -2.60 -5.26
C ILE A 119 -9.58 -3.84 -6.12
N ASP A 120 -8.47 -4.56 -6.28
CA ASP A 120 -8.46 -5.91 -6.80
C ASP A 120 -8.55 -6.90 -5.63
N LEU A 121 -9.41 -7.89 -5.75
CA LEU A 121 -9.45 -9.03 -4.87
C LEU A 121 -9.07 -10.26 -5.69
N CYS A 122 -7.92 -10.85 -5.39
CA CYS A 122 -7.32 -11.90 -6.21
C CYS A 122 -7.14 -13.21 -5.44
N VAL A 123 -7.03 -14.30 -6.20
CA VAL A 123 -6.74 -15.63 -5.67
C VAL A 123 -5.49 -16.20 -6.33
N TRP A 124 -4.72 -16.95 -5.57
CA TRP A 124 -3.47 -17.62 -5.97
C TRP A 124 -2.50 -16.70 -6.73
N PRO A 125 -2.07 -15.60 -6.11
CA PRO A 125 -1.05 -14.74 -6.70
C PRO A 125 0.28 -15.49 -6.82
N TYR A 126 1.02 -15.20 -7.90
CA TYR A 126 2.29 -15.84 -8.18
C TYR A 126 3.35 -15.48 -7.13
N HIS A 127 4.26 -16.39 -6.91
CA HIS A 127 5.48 -16.20 -6.13
C HIS A 127 6.71 -16.33 -7.03
N ALA A 128 7.74 -15.55 -6.73
CA ALA A 128 9.00 -15.68 -7.43
C ALA A 128 9.82 -16.85 -6.84
N GLY A 129 10.33 -17.72 -7.69
CA GLY A 129 11.25 -18.77 -7.27
C GLY A 129 12.62 -18.22 -6.81
N PRO A 130 13.25 -17.29 -7.55
CA PRO A 130 14.53 -16.70 -7.15
C PRO A 130 14.38 -15.80 -5.92
N ARG A 131 15.43 -15.79 -5.08
CA ARG A 131 15.54 -14.85 -3.97
C ARG A 131 15.47 -13.41 -4.47
N TYR A 132 14.92 -12.52 -3.65
CA TYR A 132 14.94 -11.08 -3.89
C TYR A 132 16.36 -10.51 -3.76
N PHE A 133 16.81 -9.81 -4.80
CA PHE A 133 18.08 -9.10 -4.85
C PHE A 133 17.88 -7.68 -5.41
N PRO A 134 17.87 -6.66 -4.56
CA PRO A 134 17.73 -5.28 -5.01
C PRO A 134 19.01 -4.76 -5.70
N THR A 135 18.84 -3.81 -6.59
CA THR A 135 19.98 -3.06 -7.18
C THR A 135 20.62 -2.10 -6.17
N ARG A 136 19.84 -1.66 -5.18
CA ARG A 136 20.28 -0.91 -4.01
C ARG A 136 19.79 -1.64 -2.76
N ASP A 137 20.70 -1.95 -1.86
CA ASP A 137 20.33 -2.49 -0.54
C ASP A 137 19.81 -1.36 0.36
N ALA A 138 18.49 -1.24 0.43
CA ALA A 138 17.78 -0.34 1.34
C ALA A 138 17.34 -1.05 2.65
N GLY A 139 17.72 -2.31 2.84
CA GLY A 139 17.28 -3.13 3.96
C GLY A 139 15.83 -3.60 3.86
N ILE A 140 15.19 -3.53 2.67
CA ILE A 140 13.78 -3.89 2.50
C ILE A 140 13.56 -5.36 2.80
N THR A 141 12.59 -5.63 3.68
CA THR A 141 12.14 -6.99 4.05
C THR A 141 10.80 -7.35 3.42
N GLY A 142 10.04 -6.37 2.92
CA GLY A 142 8.80 -6.62 2.20
C GLY A 142 7.92 -5.39 2.04
N PHE A 143 6.86 -5.56 1.24
CA PHE A 143 5.75 -4.62 1.14
C PHE A 143 4.82 -4.81 2.33
N SER A 144 4.52 -3.74 3.07
CA SER A 144 3.84 -3.83 4.36
C SER A 144 2.41 -3.28 4.35
N HIS A 145 2.22 -2.02 3.99
CA HIS A 145 0.91 -1.37 4.05
C HIS A 145 0.77 -0.24 3.04
N ILE A 146 -0.45 0.28 2.94
CA ILE A 146 -0.78 1.46 2.14
C ILE A 146 -1.58 2.47 2.95
N GLY A 147 -1.38 3.75 2.65
CA GLY A 147 -2.34 4.80 2.93
C GLY A 147 -3.26 5.00 1.73
N LEU A 148 -4.54 5.09 1.97
CA LEU A 148 -5.55 5.48 0.99
C LEU A 148 -6.17 6.82 1.40
N ARG A 149 -6.53 7.62 0.41
CA ARG A 149 -7.33 8.84 0.61
C ARG A 149 -8.79 8.49 0.78
N THR A 150 -9.48 9.20 1.64
CA THR A 150 -10.91 9.04 1.88
C THR A 150 -11.61 10.39 1.93
N THR A 151 -12.76 10.49 1.24
CA THR A 151 -13.60 11.69 1.27
C THR A 151 -14.60 11.68 2.42
N ASP A 152 -14.79 10.53 3.07
CA ASP A 152 -15.61 10.35 4.27
C ASP A 152 -15.07 9.16 5.08
N ALA A 153 -14.24 9.47 6.06
CA ALA A 153 -13.53 8.47 6.85
C ALA A 153 -14.48 7.52 7.63
N LYS A 154 -15.62 8.01 8.10
CA LYS A 154 -16.61 7.18 8.82
C LYS A 154 -17.30 6.18 7.90
N ARG A 155 -17.71 6.62 6.71
CA ARG A 155 -18.34 5.79 5.70
C ARG A 155 -17.38 4.70 5.24
N ASP A 156 -16.14 5.08 4.94
CA ASP A 156 -15.15 4.16 4.41
C ASP A 156 -14.63 3.21 5.50
N GLU A 157 -14.44 3.67 6.75
CA GLU A 157 -14.15 2.78 7.88
C GLU A 157 -15.24 1.70 8.01
N ARG A 158 -16.53 2.09 7.93
CA ARG A 158 -17.63 1.13 7.96
C ARG A 158 -17.51 0.12 6.82
N PHE A 159 -17.27 0.57 5.60
CA PHE A 159 -17.09 -0.31 4.44
C PHE A 159 -15.97 -1.33 4.68
N TRP A 160 -14.78 -0.85 5.07
CA TRP A 160 -13.63 -1.71 5.29
C TRP A 160 -13.82 -2.69 6.46
N THR A 161 -14.57 -2.31 7.47
CA THR A 161 -14.81 -3.19 8.64
C THR A 161 -16.00 -4.14 8.47
N THR A 162 -17.06 -3.74 7.76
CA THR A 162 -18.26 -4.58 7.62
C THR A 162 -18.28 -5.41 6.34
N ILE A 163 -17.70 -4.91 5.25
CA ILE A 163 -17.64 -5.63 3.97
C ILE A 163 -16.35 -6.43 3.88
N LEU A 164 -15.19 -5.82 4.18
CA LEU A 164 -13.85 -6.41 4.00
C LEU A 164 -13.25 -6.98 5.29
N SER A 165 -14.02 -7.09 6.37
CA SER A 165 -13.63 -7.69 7.65
C SER A 165 -12.34 -7.14 8.27
N ALA A 166 -11.90 -5.94 7.88
CA ALA A 166 -10.77 -5.30 8.52
C ALA A 166 -11.14 -4.85 9.94
N LYS A 167 -10.15 -4.79 10.83
CA LYS A 167 -10.35 -4.33 12.22
C LYS A 167 -9.59 -3.03 12.44
N VAL A 168 -10.20 -2.10 13.17
CA VAL A 168 -9.52 -0.86 13.57
C VAL A 168 -8.53 -1.18 14.70
N SER A 169 -7.27 -0.83 14.52
CA SER A 169 -6.25 -0.92 15.56
C SER A 169 -6.12 0.38 16.35
N ASP A 170 -6.11 1.50 15.65
CA ASP A 170 -6.07 2.85 16.26
C ASP A 170 -6.74 3.86 15.33
N ARG A 171 -7.02 5.06 15.84
CA ARG A 171 -7.41 6.21 15.05
C ARG A 171 -6.54 7.42 15.40
N ILE A 172 -6.18 8.22 14.39
CA ILE A 172 -5.60 9.56 14.55
C ILE A 172 -6.64 10.56 14.08
N GLY A 173 -7.34 11.22 15.01
CA GLY A 173 -8.51 12.00 14.67
C GLY A 173 -9.54 11.16 13.91
N PRO A 174 -9.90 11.56 12.68
CA PRO A 174 -10.82 10.79 11.84
C PRO A 174 -10.16 9.63 11.07
N ALA A 175 -8.82 9.54 11.03
CA ALA A 175 -8.09 8.59 10.23
C ALA A 175 -7.96 7.21 10.92
N PRO A 176 -8.67 6.15 10.47
CA PRO A 176 -8.52 4.81 11.01
C PRO A 176 -7.28 4.10 10.43
N LEU A 177 -6.61 3.35 11.29
CA LEU A 177 -5.53 2.43 10.96
C LEU A 177 -6.07 1.00 11.07
N LEU A 178 -6.15 0.30 9.93
CA LEU A 178 -6.90 -0.95 9.79
C LEU A 178 -5.97 -2.15 9.62
N ARG A 179 -6.20 -3.21 10.41
CA ARG A 179 -5.52 -4.49 10.27
C ARG A 179 -6.40 -5.53 9.58
N ILE A 180 -5.78 -6.45 8.88
CA ILE A 180 -6.39 -7.67 8.30
C ILE A 180 -5.73 -8.93 8.86
N ASP A 181 -4.63 -8.77 9.55
CA ASP A 181 -3.87 -9.79 10.27
C ASP A 181 -3.41 -9.23 11.63
N GLU A 182 -2.42 -9.83 12.28
CA GLU A 182 -1.87 -9.35 13.56
C GLU A 182 -0.98 -8.11 13.45
N VAL A 183 -0.52 -7.74 12.24
CA VAL A 183 0.26 -6.50 12.06
C VAL A 183 -0.66 -5.30 12.30
N HIS A 184 -0.18 -4.33 13.08
CA HIS A 184 -0.99 -3.18 13.54
C HIS A 184 -1.87 -2.55 12.46
N HIS A 185 -1.40 -2.41 11.23
CA HIS A 185 -2.23 -1.99 10.11
C HIS A 185 -1.62 -2.42 8.77
N LYS A 186 -2.48 -2.70 7.82
CA LYS A 186 -2.19 -2.90 6.40
C LYS A 186 -2.80 -1.81 5.53
N ILE A 187 -3.79 -1.11 6.07
CA ILE A 187 -4.48 -0.01 5.41
C ILE A 187 -4.60 1.15 6.41
N ALA A 188 -4.37 2.37 5.95
CA ALA A 188 -4.70 3.58 6.67
C ALA A 188 -5.57 4.47 5.78
N LEU A 189 -6.65 5.05 6.33
CA LEU A 189 -7.54 5.93 5.57
C LEU A 189 -7.32 7.38 6.04
N PHE A 190 -6.80 8.22 5.14
CA PHE A 190 -6.52 9.62 5.46
C PHE A 190 -7.51 10.55 4.79
N PRO A 191 -8.13 11.49 5.53
CA PRO A 191 -9.08 12.46 4.98
C PRO A 191 -8.46 13.26 3.82
N SER A 192 -9.21 13.34 2.73
CA SER A 192 -8.83 14.05 1.52
C SER A 192 -10.08 14.51 0.76
N THR A 193 -9.92 15.24 -0.33
CA THR A 193 -11.02 15.65 -1.20
C THR A 193 -11.19 14.76 -2.44
N TYR A 194 -10.32 13.75 -2.61
CA TYR A 194 -10.31 12.86 -3.78
C TYR A 194 -9.77 11.48 -3.39
N ALA A 195 -10.09 10.48 -4.23
CA ALA A 195 -9.57 9.12 -4.12
C ALA A 195 -8.09 9.07 -4.52
N GLY A 196 -7.34 8.12 -3.97
CA GLY A 196 -5.96 7.88 -4.37
C GLY A 196 -5.17 7.12 -3.33
N VAL A 197 -4.07 6.52 -3.76
CA VAL A 197 -3.05 6.03 -2.85
C VAL A 197 -2.34 7.25 -2.25
N GLN A 198 -2.30 7.32 -0.92
CA GLN A 198 -1.66 8.42 -0.20
C GLN A 198 -0.18 8.12 0.03
N HIS A 199 0.16 6.89 0.44
CA HIS A 199 1.55 6.42 0.50
C HIS A 199 1.65 4.89 0.35
N ILE A 200 2.85 4.43 0.02
CA ILE A 200 3.20 3.01 -0.09
C ILE A 200 4.36 2.72 0.87
N ASN A 201 4.14 1.78 1.78
CA ASN A 201 5.15 1.41 2.76
C ASN A 201 5.93 0.16 2.37
N HIS A 202 7.24 0.24 2.46
CA HIS A 202 8.14 -0.91 2.45
C HIS A 202 8.79 -1.06 3.84
N GLN A 203 8.60 -2.21 4.46
CA GLN A 203 9.27 -2.52 5.71
C GLN A 203 10.76 -2.74 5.46
N VAL A 204 11.60 -2.16 6.31
CA VAL A 204 13.04 -2.40 6.36
C VAL A 204 13.42 -3.15 7.63
N ALA A 205 14.61 -3.74 7.67
CA ALA A 205 15.00 -4.61 8.78
C ALA A 205 15.15 -3.83 10.10
N GLU A 206 15.79 -2.66 10.07
CA GLU A 206 16.13 -1.95 11.31
C GLU A 206 16.23 -0.43 11.13
N VAL A 207 16.45 0.27 12.23
CA VAL A 207 16.56 1.75 12.26
C VAL A 207 17.76 2.24 11.44
N ASP A 208 18.86 1.50 11.42
CA ASP A 208 20.04 1.87 10.66
C ASP A 208 19.76 1.92 9.15
N ASP A 209 18.86 1.07 8.64
CA ASP A 209 18.41 1.13 7.24
C ASP A 209 17.64 2.42 6.94
N ILE A 210 16.81 2.88 7.88
CA ILE A 210 16.12 4.16 7.80
C ILE A 210 17.13 5.31 7.77
N MET A 211 18.12 5.29 8.67
CA MET A 211 19.11 6.37 8.77
C MET A 211 20.05 6.39 7.58
N ARG A 212 20.54 5.23 7.12
CA ARG A 212 21.33 5.13 5.88
C ARG A 212 20.54 5.64 4.67
N SER A 213 19.26 5.28 4.58
CA SER A 213 18.38 5.75 3.52
C SER A 213 18.12 7.24 3.60
N TRP A 214 18.00 7.82 4.80
CA TRP A 214 17.84 9.27 4.98
C TRP A 214 19.02 10.06 4.40
N TYR A 215 20.26 9.66 4.69
CA TYR A 215 21.46 10.29 4.11
C TYR A 215 21.54 10.08 2.60
N PHE A 216 21.30 8.86 2.12
CA PHE A 216 21.29 8.53 0.70
C PHE A 216 20.25 9.36 -0.08
N LEU A 217 19.02 9.45 0.39
CA LEU A 217 17.95 10.23 -0.26
C LEU A 217 18.30 11.71 -0.34
N LYS A 218 18.89 12.27 0.71
CA LYS A 218 19.39 13.65 0.72
C LYS A 218 20.51 13.86 -0.32
N GLU A 219 21.47 12.94 -0.39
CA GLU A 219 22.53 12.98 -1.41
C GLU A 219 21.97 12.94 -2.83
N LYS A 220 20.92 12.15 -3.06
CA LYS A 220 20.25 12.05 -4.36
C LYS A 220 19.27 13.18 -4.65
N GLY A 221 19.13 14.15 -3.76
CA GLY A 221 18.20 15.27 -3.92
C GLY A 221 16.72 14.86 -3.84
N VAL A 222 16.40 13.70 -3.27
CA VAL A 222 15.01 13.25 -3.07
C VAL A 222 14.38 14.04 -1.95
N ARG A 223 13.18 14.57 -2.18
CA ARG A 223 12.44 15.33 -1.17
C ARG A 223 11.95 14.41 -0.06
N ILE A 224 12.43 14.64 1.17
CA ILE A 224 11.92 14.00 2.37
C ILE A 224 10.73 14.82 2.85
N VAL A 225 9.57 14.18 2.97
CA VAL A 225 8.32 14.84 3.32
C VAL A 225 7.91 14.61 4.78
N PHE A 226 8.49 13.57 5.44
CA PHE A 226 8.24 13.35 6.87
C PHE A 226 9.30 12.42 7.49
N GLY A 227 9.81 12.78 8.64
CA GLY A 227 10.77 11.95 9.38
C GLY A 227 12.25 12.33 9.16
N PRO A 228 13.19 11.53 9.65
CA PRO A 228 12.97 10.29 10.42
C PRO A 228 12.15 10.50 11.69
N GLY A 229 11.31 9.54 12.05
CA GLY A 229 10.42 9.67 13.18
C GLY A 229 9.97 8.32 13.76
N ARG A 230 9.12 8.40 14.80
CA ARG A 230 8.47 7.25 15.41
C ARG A 230 6.98 7.52 15.62
N HIS A 231 6.13 6.66 15.09
CA HIS A 231 4.69 6.73 15.27
C HIS A 231 4.26 6.30 16.69
N PRO A 232 3.46 7.09 17.40
CA PRO A 232 2.94 6.68 18.73
C PRO A 232 1.91 5.56 18.63
N THR A 233 1.22 5.42 17.50
CA THR A 233 0.21 4.38 17.25
C THR A 233 0.86 3.00 17.09
N SER A 234 1.57 2.77 16.01
CA SER A 234 2.17 1.47 15.67
C SER A 234 3.53 1.20 16.31
N GLY A 235 4.18 2.23 16.88
CA GLY A 235 5.56 2.15 17.38
C GLY A 235 6.62 2.14 16.27
N ALA A 236 6.22 2.13 15.00
CA ALA A 236 7.14 2.08 13.87
C ALA A 236 8.05 3.30 13.82
N ARG A 237 9.33 3.07 13.52
CA ARG A 237 10.25 4.12 13.08
C ARG A 237 10.09 4.24 11.58
N PHE A 238 10.10 5.47 11.06
CA PHE A 238 9.69 5.74 9.69
C PHE A 238 10.49 6.84 9.00
N LEU A 239 10.42 6.84 7.67
CA LEU A 239 10.93 7.89 6.79
C LEU A 239 10.04 7.96 5.54
N TYR A 240 9.39 9.11 5.30
CA TYR A 240 8.58 9.35 4.11
C TYR A 240 9.30 10.26 3.14
N PHE A 241 9.24 9.93 1.86
CA PHE A 241 9.89 10.68 0.79
C PHE A 241 9.08 10.61 -0.50
N GLU A 242 9.27 11.62 -1.36
CA GLU A 242 8.52 11.79 -2.59
C GLU A 242 9.17 11.02 -3.75
N GLY A 243 8.35 10.38 -4.55
CA GLY A 243 8.72 9.65 -5.76
C GLY A 243 8.04 10.20 -7.01
N PRO A 244 8.04 9.40 -8.08
CA PRO A 244 7.42 9.78 -9.36
C PRO A 244 5.97 10.23 -9.18
N GLU A 245 5.55 11.21 -9.97
CA GLU A 245 4.19 11.76 -9.99
C GLU A 245 3.70 12.27 -8.60
N GLY A 246 4.63 12.61 -7.69
CA GLY A 246 4.31 13.02 -6.34
C GLY A 246 3.86 11.91 -5.40
N MET A 247 4.01 10.63 -5.79
CA MET A 247 3.71 9.50 -4.93
C MET A 247 4.62 9.50 -3.71
N VAL A 248 4.02 9.34 -2.52
CA VAL A 248 4.78 9.25 -1.28
C VAL A 248 5.13 7.79 -0.97
N TYR A 249 6.40 7.54 -0.70
CA TYR A 249 6.92 6.25 -0.23
C TYR A 249 7.34 6.35 1.21
N GLU A 250 7.17 5.26 1.94
CA GLU A 250 7.60 5.14 3.32
C GLU A 250 8.51 3.93 3.50
N TYR A 251 9.63 4.14 4.21
CA TYR A 251 10.34 3.04 4.85
C TYR A 251 9.98 3.02 6.34
N SER A 252 9.69 1.83 6.87
CA SER A 252 9.43 1.69 8.30
C SER A 252 9.97 0.37 8.87
N CYS A 253 10.23 0.36 10.19
CA CYS A 253 10.59 -0.85 10.92
C CYS A 253 9.99 -0.85 12.33
N GLY A 254 9.80 -2.07 12.86
CA GLY A 254 9.35 -2.26 14.25
C GLY A 254 7.90 -1.86 14.47
N VAL A 255 7.03 -2.11 13.50
CA VAL A 255 5.57 -2.06 13.66
C VAL A 255 5.17 -3.11 14.69
N ARG A 256 4.33 -2.74 15.66
CA ARG A 256 3.81 -3.68 16.66
C ARG A 256 2.80 -4.66 16.06
N ASN A 257 2.70 -5.82 16.65
CA ASN A 257 1.60 -6.75 16.41
C ASN A 257 0.48 -6.55 17.44
N VAL A 258 -0.74 -6.76 16.99
CA VAL A 258 -1.97 -6.83 17.79
C VAL A 258 -2.33 -8.31 17.93
N THR A 259 -1.85 -8.94 18.98
CA THR A 259 -2.02 -10.38 19.20
C THR A 259 -3.30 -10.72 19.97
N ASP A 260 -3.88 -9.76 20.67
CA ASP A 260 -5.20 -9.90 21.27
C ASP A 260 -6.26 -9.54 20.22
N PRO A 261 -7.10 -10.50 19.79
CA PRO A 261 -8.14 -10.23 18.80
C PRO A 261 -9.22 -9.25 19.30
N ASP A 262 -9.36 -9.09 20.61
CA ASP A 262 -10.34 -8.23 21.28
C ASP A 262 -9.73 -6.89 21.73
N GLU A 263 -8.47 -6.61 21.39
CA GLU A 263 -7.84 -5.33 21.68
C GLU A 263 -8.69 -4.17 21.10
N LEU A 264 -9.12 -3.28 21.98
CA LEU A 264 -9.89 -2.12 21.60
C LEU A 264 -9.02 -1.05 20.94
N PRO A 265 -9.51 -0.36 19.90
CA PRO A 265 -8.77 0.69 19.24
C PRO A 265 -8.52 1.87 20.16
N ARG A 266 -7.28 2.39 20.14
CA ARG A 266 -6.95 3.65 20.84
C ARG A 266 -7.32 4.83 19.94
N GLN A 267 -7.69 5.94 20.58
CA GLN A 267 -8.00 7.20 19.90
C GLN A 267 -6.92 8.23 20.21
N PHE A 268 -6.24 8.69 19.16
CA PHE A 268 -5.27 9.78 19.23
C PHE A 268 -5.88 11.07 18.68
N PRO A 269 -5.58 12.25 19.25
CA PRO A 269 -6.02 13.52 18.69
C PRO A 269 -5.39 13.74 17.29
N PHE A 270 -5.99 14.59 16.46
CA PHE A 270 -5.41 14.95 15.17
C PHE A 270 -4.43 16.12 15.34
N THR A 271 -3.26 15.82 15.92
CA THR A 271 -2.18 16.79 16.21
C THR A 271 -0.84 16.23 15.74
N PRO A 272 0.18 17.06 15.52
CA PRO A 272 1.51 16.60 15.08
C PRO A 272 2.12 15.51 15.98
N GLU A 273 1.89 15.59 17.29
CA GLU A 273 2.42 14.65 18.29
C GLU A 273 1.83 13.24 18.11
N SER A 274 0.62 13.14 17.56
CA SER A 274 -0.03 11.87 17.24
C SER A 274 0.53 11.19 15.98
N PHE A 275 1.24 11.95 15.16
CA PHE A 275 1.95 11.41 13.99
C PHE A 275 3.41 11.07 14.31
N CYS A 276 4.09 11.83 15.19
CA CYS A 276 5.49 11.58 15.50
C CYS A 276 5.86 11.91 16.95
N MET A 277 6.32 10.88 17.68
CA MET A 277 6.83 11.02 19.05
C MET A 277 8.16 11.81 19.14
N TRP A 278 8.94 11.86 18.06
CA TRP A 278 10.26 12.47 18.04
C TRP A 278 10.25 13.93 17.59
N GLY A 279 9.05 14.46 17.27
CA GLY A 279 8.87 15.87 16.91
C GLY A 279 9.11 16.20 15.45
N ALA A 280 9.28 15.22 14.56
CA ALA A 280 9.26 15.48 13.12
C ALA A 280 7.89 16.02 12.71
N LYS A 281 7.88 17.01 11.81
CA LYS A 281 6.65 17.62 11.29
C LYS A 281 6.39 17.12 9.87
N PRO A 282 5.17 16.65 9.56
CA PRO A 282 4.84 16.19 8.22
C PRO A 282 4.70 17.35 7.24
N ASP A 283 5.27 17.19 6.04
CA ASP A 283 4.95 18.00 4.87
C ASP A 283 4.12 17.18 3.87
N ILE A 284 3.07 16.55 4.39
CA ILE A 284 2.08 15.73 3.67
C ILE A 284 0.73 16.40 3.91
N PRO A 285 -0.03 16.77 2.84
CA PRO A 285 -1.28 17.51 2.99
C PRO A 285 -2.29 16.87 3.94
N GLU A 286 -2.46 15.55 3.85
CA GLU A 286 -3.43 14.79 4.63
C GLU A 286 -3.04 14.67 6.13
N PHE A 287 -1.81 15.02 6.51
CA PHE A 287 -1.31 15.01 7.89
C PHE A 287 -1.25 16.41 8.50
N LYS A 288 -1.57 17.45 7.72
CA LYS A 288 -1.60 18.82 8.23
C LYS A 288 -2.86 19.03 9.06
N THR A 289 -2.65 19.44 10.30
CA THR A 289 -3.68 19.69 11.32
C THR A 289 -4.11 21.15 11.33
#